data_d916a818b3a28b4df6deb8ee53c6dffc
#
_entry.id   d916a818b3a28b4df6deb8ee53c6dffc
#
_cell.length_a   1.000
_cell.length_b   1.000
_cell.length_c   1.000
_cell.angle_alpha   90.00
_cell.angle_beta   90.00
_cell.angle_gamma   90.00
#
_symmetry.space_group_name_H-M   'P 1'
#
loop_
_entity.id
_entity.type
_entity.pdbx_description
1 polymer ?
#
loop_
_entity_poly.entity_id
_entity_poly.type
_entity_poly.pdbx_seq_one_letter_code
_entity_poly.pdbx_strand_id
1 'polypeptide(L)'
;MLESVGARVMRNTFDQTRQGFRRWRGGFRMQEIVSALLSGAVAALVATFVTLAVEGRRENRRQKLNVLSQFVSHRNDVTGVPFTAAMNGTLAVYADSPEVLRAHEELYAAVSTRDSGNEANRRLVNLWRAMSKSAGIDTTAITDAQFVRVMNPRATQQ
;
A
#
# COMPACT_ATOMS: atom_id res chain seq x y z
N MET A 1 -11.18 10.21 -79.69
CA MET A 1 -11.96 11.13 -78.81
C MET A 1 -11.97 10.65 -77.34
N LEU A 2 -11.12 9.69 -76.90
CA LEU A 2 -11.09 9.11 -75.56
C LEU A 2 -9.86 9.53 -74.71
N GLU A 3 -8.87 10.21 -75.28
CA GLU A 3 -7.65 10.58 -74.56
C GLU A 3 -7.76 11.86 -73.68
N SER A 4 -8.78 12.73 -73.95
CA SER A 4 -8.90 14.00 -73.22
C SER A 4 -9.55 13.89 -71.85
N VAL A 5 -10.26 12.81 -71.54
CA VAL A 5 -10.99 12.65 -70.27
C VAL A 5 -10.04 12.16 -69.15
N GLY A 6 -9.08 11.28 -69.44
CA GLY A 6 -8.12 10.78 -68.45
C GLY A 6 -7.17 11.82 -67.88
N ALA A 7 -6.73 12.78 -68.70
CA ALA A 7 -5.81 13.83 -68.29
C ALA A 7 -6.45 14.91 -67.38
N ARG A 8 -7.77 15.03 -67.40
CA ARG A 8 -8.51 16.00 -66.58
C ARG A 8 -8.82 15.45 -65.17
N VAL A 9 -9.04 14.15 -65.10
CA VAL A 9 -9.28 13.48 -63.82
C VAL A 9 -7.99 13.41 -62.94
N MET A 10 -6.83 13.11 -63.56
CA MET A 10 -5.57 13.10 -62.84
C MET A 10 -5.09 14.47 -62.31
N ARG A 11 -5.40 15.56 -63.00
CA ARG A 11 -5.06 16.90 -62.55
C ARG A 11 -5.87 17.32 -61.29
N ASN A 12 -7.13 16.96 -61.22
CA ASN A 12 -7.97 17.32 -60.08
C ASN A 12 -7.59 16.57 -58.81
N THR A 13 -7.13 15.31 -58.93
CA THR A 13 -6.68 14.52 -57.73
C THR A 13 -5.35 15.02 -57.17
N PHE A 14 -4.46 15.55 -58.02
CA PHE A 14 -3.17 16.11 -57.57
C PHE A 14 -3.32 17.48 -56.88
N ASP A 15 -4.29 18.30 -57.31
CA ASP A 15 -4.55 19.58 -56.64
C ASP A 15 -5.26 19.44 -55.30
N GLN A 16 -6.12 18.43 -55.13
CA GLN A 16 -6.74 18.14 -53.83
C GLN A 16 -5.73 17.66 -52.78
N THR A 17 -4.76 16.85 -53.19
CA THR A 17 -3.68 16.42 -52.29
C THR A 17 -2.75 17.56 -51.90
N ARG A 18 -2.47 18.51 -52.79
CA ARG A 18 -1.66 19.70 -52.46
C ARG A 18 -2.38 20.67 -51.53
N GLN A 19 -3.69 20.82 -51.64
CA GLN A 19 -4.46 21.68 -50.72
C GLN A 19 -4.58 21.06 -49.30
N GLY A 20 -4.68 19.72 -49.21
CA GLY A 20 -4.66 19.02 -47.91
C GLY A 20 -3.34 19.19 -47.14
N PHE A 21 -2.20 19.17 -47.87
CA PHE A 21 -0.88 19.32 -47.26
C PHE A 21 -0.55 20.75 -46.83
N ARG A 22 -1.15 21.77 -47.45
CA ARG A 22 -1.00 23.18 -47.06
C ARG A 22 -1.77 23.54 -45.79
N ARG A 23 -2.87 22.83 -45.48
CA ARG A 23 -3.66 23.04 -44.27
C ARG A 23 -2.96 22.55 -43.02
N TRP A 24 -2.02 21.59 -43.15
CA TRP A 24 -1.23 21.05 -42.03
C TRP A 24 -0.04 21.96 -41.63
N ARG A 25 0.31 22.96 -42.42
CA ARG A 25 1.30 23.99 -42.09
C ARG A 25 0.73 25.22 -41.37
N GLY A 26 -0.51 25.14 -40.89
CA GLY A 26 -1.05 26.13 -39.98
C GLY A 26 -0.24 26.08 -38.69
N GLY A 27 0.68 27.03 -38.55
CA GLY A 27 1.67 27.07 -37.48
C GLY A 27 1.02 26.87 -36.12
N PHE A 28 1.35 25.77 -35.50
CA PHE A 28 1.19 25.63 -34.07
C PHE A 28 1.82 26.86 -33.45
N ARG A 29 1.01 27.76 -32.90
CA ARG A 29 1.52 28.96 -32.25
C ARG A 29 2.43 28.47 -31.12
N MET A 30 3.62 29.01 -31.05
CA MET A 30 4.63 28.65 -30.03
C MET A 30 4.01 28.61 -28.63
N GLN A 31 3.00 29.41 -28.41
CA GLN A 31 2.21 29.49 -27.19
C GLN A 31 1.39 28.21 -26.90
N GLU A 32 0.85 27.55 -27.93
CA GLU A 32 0.10 26.29 -27.79
C GLU A 32 1.05 25.11 -27.45
N ILE A 33 2.25 25.11 -28.01
CA ILE A 33 3.27 24.12 -27.71
C ILE A 33 3.77 24.29 -26.27
N VAL A 34 4.04 25.51 -25.84
CA VAL A 34 4.48 25.81 -24.47
C VAL A 34 3.39 25.47 -23.46
N SER A 35 2.12 25.78 -23.72
CA SER A 35 1.02 25.43 -22.82
C SER A 35 0.81 23.91 -22.72
N ALA A 36 0.94 23.17 -23.83
CA ALA A 36 0.86 21.70 -23.82
C ALA A 36 2.01 21.05 -23.06
N LEU A 37 3.23 21.58 -23.19
CA LEU A 37 4.40 21.11 -22.44
C LEU A 37 4.27 21.39 -20.94
N LEU A 38 3.80 22.59 -20.57
CA LEU A 38 3.58 22.95 -19.16
C LEU A 38 2.49 22.08 -18.51
N SER A 39 1.36 21.88 -19.20
CA SER A 39 0.29 21.02 -18.68
C SER A 39 0.74 19.55 -18.55
N GLY A 40 1.52 19.06 -19.51
CA GLY A 40 2.10 17.71 -19.45
C GLY A 40 3.08 17.54 -18.29
N ALA A 41 3.94 18.53 -18.03
CA ALA A 41 4.88 18.50 -16.91
C ALA A 41 4.17 18.51 -15.56
N VAL A 42 3.13 19.34 -15.38
CA VAL A 42 2.33 19.37 -14.16
C VAL A 42 1.60 18.04 -13.94
N ALA A 43 0.99 17.45 -14.97
CA ALA A 43 0.33 16.17 -14.88
C ALA A 43 1.31 15.04 -14.49
N ALA A 44 2.51 15.04 -15.05
CA ALA A 44 3.56 14.08 -14.72
C ALA A 44 4.01 14.19 -13.24
N LEU A 45 4.19 15.41 -12.74
CA LEU A 45 4.54 15.65 -11.34
C LEU A 45 3.44 15.15 -10.39
N VAL A 46 2.17 15.48 -10.68
CA VAL A 46 1.04 15.01 -9.86
C VAL A 46 0.96 13.48 -9.87
N ALA A 47 1.09 12.84 -11.03
CA ALA A 47 1.10 11.38 -11.13
C ALA A 47 2.24 10.76 -10.33
N THR A 48 3.43 11.34 -10.38
CA THR A 48 4.59 10.86 -9.60
C THR A 48 4.34 10.99 -8.10
N PHE A 49 3.81 12.12 -7.62
CA PHE A 49 3.46 12.31 -6.21
C PHE A 49 2.41 11.31 -5.73
N VAL A 50 1.37 11.07 -6.52
CA VAL A 50 0.32 10.09 -6.19
C VAL A 50 0.93 8.69 -6.11
N THR A 51 1.77 8.32 -7.05
CA THR A 51 2.44 7.00 -7.06
C THR A 51 3.30 6.81 -5.81
N LEU A 52 4.16 7.77 -5.48
CA LEU A 52 5.02 7.71 -4.28
C LEU A 52 4.20 7.64 -2.98
N ALA A 53 3.10 8.38 -2.89
CA ALA A 53 2.22 8.35 -1.72
C ALA A 53 1.52 6.99 -1.56
N VAL A 54 1.08 6.38 -2.66
CA VAL A 54 0.45 5.04 -2.66
C VAL A 54 1.47 3.97 -2.32
N GLU A 55 2.66 4.02 -2.90
CA GLU A 55 3.74 3.07 -2.60
C GLU A 55 4.20 3.15 -1.15
N GLY A 56 4.38 4.35 -0.60
CA GLY A 56 4.70 4.54 0.81
C GLY A 56 3.66 3.95 1.76
N ARG A 57 2.36 4.12 1.45
CA ARG A 57 1.27 3.50 2.24
C ARG A 57 1.27 1.98 2.14
N ARG A 58 1.53 1.43 0.96
CA ARG A 58 1.61 -0.03 0.75
C ARG A 58 2.78 -0.63 1.50
N GLU A 59 3.94 0.00 1.46
CA GLU A 59 5.13 -0.47 2.15
C GLU A 59 4.95 -0.39 3.69
N ASN A 60 4.44 0.71 4.22
CA ASN A 60 4.11 0.83 5.64
C ASN A 60 3.13 -0.27 6.08
N ARG A 61 2.06 -0.52 5.31
CA ARG A 61 1.13 -1.61 5.60
C ARG A 61 1.80 -2.98 5.57
N ARG A 62 2.69 -3.22 4.61
CA ARG A 62 3.45 -4.47 4.51
C ARG A 62 4.35 -4.70 5.72
N GLN A 63 5.03 -3.67 6.19
CA GLN A 63 5.85 -3.73 7.39
C GLN A 63 5.00 -4.00 8.64
N LYS A 64 3.85 -3.34 8.78
CA LYS A 64 2.88 -3.61 9.85
C LYS A 64 2.42 -5.07 9.84
N LEU A 65 2.08 -5.61 8.68
CA LEU A 65 1.67 -7.01 8.54
C LEU A 65 2.79 -7.98 8.88
N ASN A 66 4.03 -7.68 8.52
CA ASN A 66 5.19 -8.51 8.84
C ASN A 66 5.42 -8.60 10.35
N VAL A 67 5.46 -7.45 11.05
CA VAL A 67 5.62 -7.42 12.51
C VAL A 67 4.44 -8.10 13.21
N LEU A 68 3.21 -7.88 12.75
CA LEU A 68 2.02 -8.56 13.26
C LEU A 68 2.11 -10.08 13.09
N SER A 69 2.57 -10.56 11.94
CA SER A 69 2.76 -11.99 11.67
C SER A 69 3.81 -12.60 12.61
N GLN A 70 4.93 -11.92 12.83
CA GLN A 70 5.96 -12.36 13.78
C GLN A 70 5.41 -12.40 15.21
N PHE A 71 4.69 -11.36 15.63
CA PHE A 71 4.04 -11.30 16.94
C PHE A 71 3.09 -12.47 17.16
N VAL A 72 2.20 -12.75 16.21
CA VAL A 72 1.24 -13.87 16.28
C VAL A 72 1.94 -15.22 16.28
N SER A 73 2.99 -15.38 15.49
CA SER A 73 3.74 -16.64 15.39
C SER A 73 4.47 -17.01 16.69
N HIS A 74 4.93 -16.00 17.43
CA HIS A 74 5.73 -16.21 18.66
C HIS A 74 4.96 -15.91 19.95
N ARG A 75 3.64 -15.68 19.87
CA ARG A 75 2.80 -15.31 21.03
C ARG A 75 2.80 -16.32 22.19
N ASN A 76 3.19 -17.56 21.93
CA ASN A 76 3.21 -18.63 22.91
C ASN A 76 4.48 -18.65 23.76
N ASP A 77 5.52 -17.93 23.34
CA ASP A 77 6.78 -17.80 24.05
C ASP A 77 7.09 -16.32 24.27
N VAL A 78 6.34 -15.70 25.17
CA VAL A 78 6.45 -14.26 25.47
C VAL A 78 7.79 -13.83 26.08
N THR A 79 8.58 -14.79 26.54
CA THR A 79 9.94 -14.57 27.07
C THR A 79 11.03 -14.87 26.05
N GLY A 80 10.67 -15.44 24.91
CA GLY A 80 11.60 -15.83 23.86
C GLY A 80 12.17 -14.64 23.08
N VAL A 81 13.38 -14.84 22.57
CA VAL A 81 14.08 -13.84 21.74
C VAL A 81 13.24 -13.42 20.51
N PRO A 82 12.58 -14.33 19.78
CA PRO A 82 11.76 -13.94 18.64
C PRO A 82 10.56 -13.06 19.02
N PHE A 83 9.90 -13.33 20.14
CA PHE A 83 8.81 -12.48 20.63
C PHE A 83 9.32 -11.10 21.03
N THR A 84 10.44 -11.04 21.76
CA THR A 84 11.08 -9.77 22.14
C THR A 84 11.46 -8.95 20.89
N ALA A 85 11.98 -9.57 19.86
CA ALA A 85 12.29 -8.89 18.60
C ALA A 85 11.03 -8.33 17.92
N ALA A 86 9.91 -9.09 17.91
CA ALA A 86 8.63 -8.60 17.37
C ALA A 86 8.09 -7.43 18.19
N MET A 87 8.19 -7.47 19.53
CA MET A 87 7.79 -6.37 20.42
C MET A 87 8.61 -5.11 20.16
N ASN A 88 9.92 -5.22 20.02
CA ASN A 88 10.77 -4.08 19.67
C ASN A 88 10.44 -3.52 18.27
N GLY A 89 10.17 -4.39 17.30
CA GLY A 89 9.74 -4.00 15.96
C GLY A 89 8.41 -3.25 15.96
N THR A 90 7.51 -3.56 16.91
CA THR A 90 6.23 -2.86 17.06
C THR A 90 6.42 -1.38 17.31
N LEU A 91 7.37 -0.98 18.15
CA LEU A 91 7.64 0.43 18.46
C LEU A 91 8.06 1.24 17.22
N ALA A 92 8.88 0.63 16.36
CA ALA A 92 9.37 1.29 15.15
C ALA A 92 8.29 1.41 14.06
N VAL A 93 7.55 0.31 13.81
CA VAL A 93 6.63 0.21 12.68
C VAL A 93 5.26 0.82 12.97
N TYR A 94 4.83 0.84 14.24
CA TYR A 94 3.54 1.38 14.68
C TYR A 94 3.68 2.71 15.42
N ALA A 95 4.77 3.44 15.22
CA ALA A 95 4.99 4.74 15.83
C ALA A 95 3.88 5.77 15.51
N ASP A 96 3.19 5.60 14.41
CA ASP A 96 2.04 6.39 13.96
C ASP A 96 0.69 5.99 14.62
N SER A 97 0.68 4.98 15.49
CA SER A 97 -0.54 4.37 16.02
C SER A 97 -0.57 4.42 17.56
N PRO A 98 -1.08 5.51 18.20
CA PRO A 98 -1.08 5.67 19.66
C PRO A 98 -1.79 4.55 20.42
N GLU A 99 -2.84 3.95 19.84
CA GLU A 99 -3.53 2.79 20.43
C GLU A 99 -2.60 1.59 20.57
N VAL A 100 -1.75 1.33 19.54
CA VAL A 100 -0.79 0.23 19.56
C VAL A 100 0.30 0.48 20.60
N LEU A 101 0.84 1.69 20.64
CA LEU A 101 1.90 2.05 21.61
C LEU A 101 1.40 1.91 23.04
N ARG A 102 0.18 2.37 23.35
CA ARG A 102 -0.42 2.19 24.67
C ARG A 102 -0.64 0.70 25.01
N ALA A 103 -1.21 -0.07 24.09
CA ALA A 103 -1.42 -1.50 24.33
C ALA A 103 -0.11 -2.26 24.50
N HIS A 104 0.96 -1.84 23.80
CA HIS A 104 2.31 -2.37 23.97
C HIS A 104 2.85 -2.12 25.37
N GLU A 105 2.74 -0.89 25.89
CA GLU A 105 3.18 -0.52 27.23
C GLU A 105 2.40 -1.27 28.32
N GLU A 106 1.08 -1.42 28.16
CA GLU A 106 0.23 -2.20 29.07
C GLU A 106 0.63 -3.68 29.11
N LEU A 107 0.96 -4.29 27.95
CA LEU A 107 1.45 -5.65 27.91
C LEU A 107 2.82 -5.78 28.57
N TYR A 108 3.74 -4.85 28.28
CA TYR A 108 5.06 -4.84 28.88
C TYR A 108 4.99 -4.76 30.43
N ALA A 109 4.14 -3.88 30.96
CA ALA A 109 3.91 -3.75 32.40
C ALA A 109 3.36 -5.06 32.99
N ALA A 110 2.38 -5.70 32.37
CA ALA A 110 1.78 -6.95 32.83
C ALA A 110 2.80 -8.10 32.86
N VAL A 111 3.65 -8.22 31.84
CA VAL A 111 4.71 -9.26 31.78
C VAL A 111 5.81 -8.99 32.81
N SER A 112 6.18 -7.73 33.02
CA SER A 112 7.26 -7.33 33.94
C SER A 112 6.88 -7.52 35.41
N THR A 113 5.60 -7.36 35.76
CA THR A 113 5.12 -7.53 37.16
C THR A 113 4.85 -8.98 37.53
N ARG A 114 5.09 -9.95 36.63
CA ARG A 114 4.74 -11.38 36.80
C ARG A 114 3.27 -11.58 37.21
N ASP A 115 2.43 -10.62 36.89
CA ASP A 115 1.01 -10.71 37.16
C ASP A 115 0.43 -11.78 36.23
N SER A 116 0.11 -12.90 36.85
CA SER A 116 0.08 -14.21 36.23
C SER A 116 -1.12 -14.41 35.31
N GLY A 117 -0.84 -14.90 34.13
CA GLY A 117 -1.74 -15.69 33.30
C GLY A 117 -2.85 -14.91 32.61
N ASN A 118 -3.92 -14.56 33.27
CA ASN A 118 -5.11 -14.02 32.63
C ASN A 118 -4.96 -12.55 32.21
N GLU A 119 -4.28 -11.74 33.02
CA GLU A 119 -4.09 -10.32 32.67
C GLU A 119 -3.11 -10.18 31.49
N ALA A 120 -1.98 -10.87 31.52
CA ALA A 120 -1.04 -10.87 30.43
C ALA A 120 -1.68 -11.36 29.11
N ASN A 121 -2.50 -12.42 29.16
CA ASN A 121 -3.25 -12.88 27.98
C ASN A 121 -4.25 -11.84 27.48
N ARG A 122 -4.97 -11.17 28.37
CA ARG A 122 -5.90 -10.10 27.98
C ARG A 122 -5.15 -8.93 27.32
N ARG A 123 -4.00 -8.51 27.87
CA ARG A 123 -3.17 -7.44 27.27
C ARG A 123 -2.57 -7.87 25.94
N LEU A 124 -2.18 -9.13 25.80
CA LEU A 124 -1.70 -9.71 24.56
C LEU A 124 -2.78 -9.62 23.45
N VAL A 125 -4.02 -9.99 23.77
CA VAL A 125 -5.16 -9.88 22.85
C VAL A 125 -5.44 -8.43 22.49
N ASN A 126 -5.40 -7.52 23.46
CA ASN A 126 -5.62 -6.10 23.19
C ASN A 126 -4.58 -5.52 22.24
N LEU A 127 -3.30 -5.84 22.44
CA LEU A 127 -2.23 -5.44 21.53
C LEU A 127 -2.43 -6.01 20.13
N TRP A 128 -2.75 -7.30 20.01
CA TRP A 128 -3.05 -7.93 18.74
C TRP A 128 -4.18 -7.22 18.00
N ARG A 129 -5.30 -6.91 18.69
CA ARG A 129 -6.43 -6.19 18.09
C ARG A 129 -6.06 -4.79 17.64
N ALA A 130 -5.30 -4.05 18.43
CA ALA A 130 -4.81 -2.72 18.09
C ALA A 130 -3.89 -2.75 16.85
N MET A 131 -2.95 -3.70 16.81
CA MET A 131 -2.05 -3.89 15.66
C MET A 131 -2.82 -4.26 14.40
N SER A 132 -3.77 -5.21 14.51
CA SER A 132 -4.61 -5.65 13.39
C SER A 132 -5.44 -4.50 12.82
N LYS A 133 -6.09 -3.73 13.69
CA LYS A 133 -6.87 -2.53 13.31
C LYS A 133 -5.99 -1.51 12.58
N SER A 134 -4.79 -1.23 13.11
CA SER A 134 -3.84 -0.31 12.48
C SER A 134 -3.32 -0.81 11.13
N ALA A 135 -3.23 -2.13 10.93
CA ALA A 135 -2.87 -2.76 9.66
C ALA A 135 -4.05 -2.90 8.69
N GLY A 136 -5.26 -2.51 9.09
CA GLY A 136 -6.49 -2.66 8.29
C GLY A 136 -6.98 -4.09 8.17
N ILE A 137 -6.80 -4.91 9.23
CA ILE A 137 -7.34 -6.27 9.33
C ILE A 137 -8.55 -6.25 10.26
N ASP A 138 -9.66 -6.80 9.78
CA ASP A 138 -10.83 -7.06 10.62
C ASP A 138 -10.64 -8.35 11.42
N THR A 139 -10.70 -8.24 12.73
CA THR A 139 -10.56 -9.36 13.68
C THR A 139 -11.85 -9.68 14.42
N THR A 140 -12.98 -9.11 14.04
CA THR A 140 -14.27 -9.29 14.74
C THR A 140 -14.74 -10.74 14.74
N ALA A 141 -14.38 -11.51 13.72
CA ALA A 141 -14.73 -12.93 13.61
C ALA A 141 -13.86 -13.85 14.49
N ILE A 142 -12.76 -13.33 15.07
CA ILE A 142 -11.83 -14.13 15.87
C ILE A 142 -12.08 -13.83 17.35
N THR A 143 -12.42 -14.86 18.13
CA THR A 143 -12.58 -14.73 19.58
C THR A 143 -11.24 -14.73 20.32
N ASP A 144 -11.21 -14.13 21.50
CA ASP A 144 -10.01 -14.08 22.35
C ASP A 144 -9.49 -15.50 22.66
N ALA A 145 -10.41 -16.43 22.93
CA ALA A 145 -10.08 -17.82 23.18
C ALA A 145 -9.41 -18.50 21.97
N GLN A 146 -9.85 -18.19 20.75
CA GLN A 146 -9.24 -18.71 19.52
C GLN A 146 -7.83 -18.13 19.32
N PHE A 147 -7.65 -16.84 19.62
CA PHE A 147 -6.33 -16.21 19.49
C PHE A 147 -5.32 -16.75 20.50
N VAL A 148 -5.73 -16.95 21.76
CA VAL A 148 -4.83 -17.46 22.83
C VAL A 148 -4.57 -18.96 22.69
N ARG A 149 -5.46 -19.68 22.00
CA ARG A 149 -5.33 -21.13 21.84
C ARG A 149 -4.06 -21.51 21.07
N VAL A 150 -3.23 -22.32 21.72
CA VAL A 150 -2.01 -22.87 21.10
C VAL A 150 -2.37 -24.06 20.22
N MET A 151 -2.05 -23.98 18.95
CA MET A 151 -2.13 -25.11 18.02
C MET A 151 -0.82 -25.93 18.11
N ASN A 152 -0.65 -26.68 19.20
CA ASN A 152 0.49 -27.58 19.35
C ASN A 152 0.01 -29.06 19.41
N PRO A 153 -0.02 -29.75 18.27
CA PRO A 153 -0.49 -31.15 18.22
C PRO A 153 0.39 -32.13 19.00
N ARG A 154 1.62 -31.74 19.38
CA ARG A 154 2.53 -32.60 20.13
C ARG A 154 2.31 -32.56 21.67
N ALA A 155 1.64 -31.51 22.16
CA ALA A 155 1.36 -31.38 23.60
C ALA A 155 0.22 -32.30 24.11
N THR A 156 -0.49 -32.97 23.20
CA THR A 156 -1.63 -33.85 23.54
C THR A 156 -1.25 -35.31 23.70
N GLN A 157 0.05 -35.64 23.62
CA GLN A 157 0.55 -37.03 23.68
C GLN A 157 1.37 -37.34 24.96
N GLN A 158 1.20 -36.55 26.03
CA GLN A 158 1.78 -36.86 27.36
C GLN A 158 0.70 -37.21 28.37
#